data_c00129aaa062f5f40490e7dbe7bf0db9
#
_entry.id   c00129aaa062f5f40490e7dbe7bf0db9
#
_cell.length_a   1.000
_cell.length_b   1.000
_cell.length_c   1.000
_cell.angle_alpha   90.00
_cell.angle_beta   90.00
_cell.angle_gamma   90.00
#
_symmetry.space_group_name_H-M   'P 1'
#
loop_
_entity.id
_entity.type
_entity.pdbx_description
1 polymer ?
#
loop_
_entity_poly.entity_id
_entity_poly.type
_entity_poly.pdbx_seq_one_letter_code
_entity_poly.pdbx_strand_id
1 'polypeptide(L)'
;MRTLSLIIISFLIIHLSVISFAGVNELSDYYKTIRCLVCEGQSIQESDTEFAINLKEQIQKKYSSGISIEEINQELIKIYGEEISFNPPKNHIILWGAPLIVLIIIFIFIRNKIGFFKRE
;
A
#
# COMPACT_ATOMS: atom_id res chain seq x y z
N MET A 1 39.51 22.50 6.69
CA MET A 1 39.03 21.42 7.57
C MET A 1 37.86 21.89 8.45
N ARG A 2 37.87 23.06 9.08
CA ARG A 2 36.76 23.56 9.92
C ARG A 2 35.47 23.82 9.16
N THR A 3 35.51 24.34 7.94
CA THR A 3 34.33 24.58 7.08
C THR A 3 33.66 23.28 6.61
N LEU A 4 34.45 22.24 6.29
CA LEU A 4 33.94 20.95 5.89
C LEU A 4 33.20 20.25 7.05
N SER A 5 33.75 20.37 8.27
CA SER A 5 33.11 19.83 9.49
C SER A 5 31.77 20.52 9.79
N LEU A 6 31.66 21.82 9.60
CA LEU A 6 30.41 22.57 9.80
C LEU A 6 29.33 22.17 8.77
N ILE A 7 29.71 21.91 7.53
CA ILE A 7 28.77 21.44 6.47
C ILE A 7 28.26 20.07 6.81
N ILE A 8 29.13 19.16 7.26
CA ILE A 8 28.72 17.78 7.64
C ILE A 8 27.77 17.79 8.84
N ILE A 9 28.05 18.64 9.86
CA ILE A 9 27.19 18.76 11.05
C ILE A 9 25.83 19.35 10.67
N SER A 10 25.80 20.38 9.81
CA SER A 10 24.56 20.98 9.30
C SER A 10 23.72 19.96 8.54
N PHE A 11 24.35 19.15 7.69
CA PHE A 11 23.67 18.09 6.94
C PHE A 11 23.12 16.99 7.85
N LEU A 12 23.87 16.64 8.90
CA LEU A 12 23.43 15.64 9.88
C LEU A 12 22.21 16.12 10.70
N ILE A 13 22.20 17.41 11.09
CA ILE A 13 21.08 18.02 11.83
C ILE A 13 19.81 18.07 10.97
N ILE A 14 19.94 18.42 9.69
CA ILE A 14 18.80 18.44 8.75
C ILE A 14 18.22 17.02 8.59
N HIS A 15 19.05 16.00 8.48
CA HIS A 15 18.58 14.60 8.39
C HIS A 15 17.89 14.11 9.66
N LEU A 16 18.34 14.52 10.85
CA LEU A 16 17.68 14.15 12.11
C LEU A 16 16.28 14.76 12.26
N SER A 17 16.05 15.95 11.71
CA SER A 17 14.77 16.66 11.82
C SER A 17 13.64 16.00 10.98
N VAL A 18 13.99 15.26 9.93
CA VAL A 18 13.01 14.61 9.04
C VAL A 18 12.39 13.34 9.65
N ILE A 19 13.09 12.70 10.59
CA ILE A 19 12.65 11.39 11.16
C ILE A 19 11.50 11.55 12.15
N SER A 20 11.30 12.72 12.76
CA SER A 20 10.29 12.91 13.82
C SER A 20 8.86 13.18 13.33
N PHE A 21 8.63 13.36 12.03
CA PHE A 21 7.29 13.71 11.50
C PHE A 21 6.52 12.53 10.88
N ALA A 22 7.12 11.34 10.81
CA ALA A 22 6.56 10.20 10.09
C ALA A 22 5.38 9.50 10.81
N GLY A 23 5.31 9.55 12.15
CA GLY A 23 4.36 8.73 12.90
C GLY A 23 2.90 9.21 12.90
N VAL A 24 2.64 10.51 12.68
CA VAL A 24 1.26 11.06 12.72
C VAL A 24 0.53 10.83 11.39
N ASN A 25 1.27 10.74 10.29
CA ASN A 25 0.70 10.51 8.97
C ASN A 25 0.39 9.03 8.70
N GLU A 26 1.12 8.10 9.32
CA GLU A 26 1.01 6.67 9.07
C GLU A 26 -0.40 6.12 9.37
N LEU A 27 -0.96 6.45 10.54
CA LEU A 27 -2.29 6.00 10.92
C LEU A 27 -3.39 6.64 10.07
N SER A 28 -3.25 7.95 9.74
CA SER A 28 -4.17 8.64 8.84
C SER A 28 -4.13 8.06 7.43
N ASP A 29 -2.95 7.74 6.93
CA ASP A 29 -2.80 7.11 5.62
C ASP A 29 -3.34 5.67 5.63
N TYR A 30 -3.20 4.95 6.73
CA TYR A 30 -3.81 3.64 6.90
C TYR A 30 -5.34 3.71 6.84
N TYR A 31 -6.00 4.69 7.48
CA TYR A 31 -7.46 4.86 7.41
C TYR A 31 -7.98 5.08 5.99
N LYS A 32 -7.18 5.65 5.10
CA LYS A 32 -7.53 5.80 3.67
C LYS A 32 -7.54 4.46 2.93
N THR A 33 -6.81 3.46 3.43
CA THR A 33 -6.74 2.13 2.83
C THR A 33 -7.84 1.19 3.30
N ILE A 34 -8.59 1.56 4.33
CA ILE A 34 -9.69 0.77 4.89
C ILE A 34 -11.01 1.25 4.34
N ARG A 35 -11.78 0.33 3.77
CA ARG A 35 -13.09 0.59 3.19
C ARG A 35 -14.16 0.69 4.26
N CYS A 36 -15.03 1.68 4.16
CA CYS A 36 -16.25 1.73 4.95
C CYS A 36 -17.29 0.79 4.33
N LEU A 37 -17.62 -0.33 5.00
CA LEU A 37 -18.50 -1.37 4.47
C LEU A 37 -19.98 -0.96 4.39
N VAL A 38 -20.36 0.10 5.12
CA VAL A 38 -21.73 0.65 5.13
C VAL A 38 -21.88 1.92 4.28
N CYS A 39 -20.79 2.30 3.59
CA CYS A 39 -20.72 3.49 2.75
C CYS A 39 -20.43 3.07 1.30
N GLU A 40 -20.97 3.79 0.32
CA GLU A 40 -20.72 3.49 -1.09
C GLU A 40 -19.32 3.96 -1.50
N GLY A 41 -18.32 3.05 -1.42
CA GLY A 41 -16.98 3.26 -2.00
C GLY A 41 -16.07 4.24 -1.25
N GLN A 42 -16.43 4.69 -0.06
CA GLN A 42 -15.62 5.61 0.75
C GLN A 42 -14.67 4.85 1.67
N SER A 43 -13.54 5.48 2.02
CA SER A 43 -12.66 5.03 3.09
C SER A 43 -13.24 5.39 4.47
N ILE A 44 -12.77 4.71 5.53
CA ILE A 44 -13.14 5.11 6.89
C ILE A 44 -12.59 6.49 7.25
N GLN A 45 -11.55 6.96 6.57
CA GLN A 45 -11.01 8.31 6.77
C GLN A 45 -12.01 9.39 6.33
N GLU A 46 -12.73 9.16 5.23
CA GLU A 46 -13.65 10.11 4.62
C GLU A 46 -15.09 9.98 5.14
N SER A 47 -15.36 8.91 5.89
CA SER A 47 -16.70 8.60 6.40
C SER A 47 -16.88 9.03 7.84
N ASP A 48 -18.04 9.66 8.12
CA ASP A 48 -18.49 10.05 9.45
C ASP A 48 -19.62 9.15 9.98
N THR A 49 -19.82 7.98 9.37
CA THR A 49 -20.79 7.00 9.87
C THR A 49 -20.33 6.44 11.22
N GLU A 50 -21.30 6.01 12.03
CA GLU A 50 -21.04 5.38 13.34
C GLU A 50 -20.09 4.18 13.20
N PHE A 51 -20.25 3.39 12.13
CA PHE A 51 -19.34 2.29 11.82
C PHE A 51 -17.90 2.77 11.62
N ALA A 52 -17.67 3.80 10.80
CA ALA A 52 -16.35 4.33 10.51
C ALA A 52 -15.69 4.94 11.75
N ILE A 53 -16.48 5.67 12.57
CA ILE A 53 -16.01 6.28 13.83
C ILE A 53 -15.56 5.19 14.81
N ASN A 54 -16.40 4.19 15.05
CA ASN A 54 -16.11 3.09 15.95
C ASN A 54 -14.89 2.28 15.49
N LEU A 55 -14.76 2.05 14.18
CA LEU A 55 -13.63 1.31 13.63
C LEU A 55 -12.32 2.11 13.74
N LYS A 56 -12.34 3.41 13.47
CA LYS A 56 -11.17 4.30 13.69
C LYS A 56 -10.72 4.26 15.15
N GLU A 57 -11.65 4.33 16.09
CA GLU A 57 -11.33 4.28 17.54
C GLU A 57 -10.70 2.94 17.94
N GLN A 58 -11.24 1.82 17.46
CA GLN A 58 -10.67 0.49 17.72
C GLN A 58 -9.26 0.35 17.17
N ILE A 59 -9.03 0.79 15.92
CA ILE A 59 -7.70 0.77 15.29
C ILE A 59 -6.74 1.65 16.08
N GLN A 60 -7.13 2.86 16.43
CA GLN A 60 -6.28 3.79 17.19
C GLN A 60 -5.90 3.22 18.56
N LYS A 61 -6.84 2.59 19.27
CA LYS A 61 -6.58 1.94 20.55
C LYS A 61 -5.55 0.81 20.42
N LYS A 62 -5.67 -0.03 19.40
CA LYS A 62 -4.72 -1.11 19.13
C LYS A 62 -3.34 -0.57 18.77
N TYR A 63 -3.29 0.43 17.89
CA TYR A 63 -2.05 1.09 17.49
C TYR A 63 -1.34 1.73 18.68
N SER A 64 -2.07 2.42 19.57
CA SER A 64 -1.51 3.01 20.79
C SER A 64 -1.04 1.97 21.81
N SER A 65 -1.54 0.74 21.73
CA SER A 65 -1.07 -0.42 22.53
C SER A 65 0.21 -1.06 21.96
N GLY A 66 0.76 -0.54 20.86
CA GLY A 66 1.98 -1.01 20.22
C GLY A 66 1.78 -2.14 19.20
N ILE A 67 0.54 -2.43 18.80
CA ILE A 67 0.25 -3.40 17.73
C ILE A 67 0.57 -2.73 16.38
N SER A 68 1.29 -3.45 15.52
CA SER A 68 1.66 -2.94 14.20
C SER A 68 0.45 -2.80 13.27
N ILE A 69 0.52 -1.85 12.32
CA ILE A 69 -0.53 -1.67 11.31
C ILE A 69 -0.78 -2.94 10.50
N GLU A 70 0.28 -3.68 10.19
CA GLU A 70 0.16 -4.95 9.44
C GLU A 70 -0.64 -6.00 10.21
N GLU A 71 -0.41 -6.12 11.52
CA GLU A 71 -1.14 -7.05 12.37
C GLU A 71 -2.61 -6.64 12.55
N ILE A 72 -2.87 -5.34 12.72
CA ILE A 72 -4.23 -4.78 12.75
C ILE A 72 -4.95 -5.07 11.43
N ASN A 73 -4.29 -4.88 10.30
CA ASN A 73 -4.85 -5.15 8.98
C ASN A 73 -5.21 -6.63 8.78
N GLN A 74 -4.35 -7.55 9.20
CA GLN A 74 -4.63 -8.99 9.14
C GLN A 74 -5.82 -9.38 10.00
N GLU A 75 -5.96 -8.78 11.17
CA GLU A 75 -7.11 -9.01 12.04
C GLU A 75 -8.40 -8.47 11.42
N LEU A 76 -8.38 -7.28 10.83
CA LEU A 76 -9.53 -6.72 10.13
C LEU A 76 -9.96 -7.58 8.95
N ILE A 77 -9.02 -8.05 8.15
CA ILE A 77 -9.30 -8.97 7.04
C ILE A 77 -9.90 -10.28 7.55
N LYS A 78 -9.44 -10.79 8.67
CA LYS A 78 -9.97 -12.01 9.27
C LYS A 78 -11.42 -11.87 9.77
N ILE A 79 -11.78 -10.68 10.28
CA ILE A 79 -13.12 -10.41 10.83
C ILE A 79 -14.10 -10.02 9.74
N TYR A 80 -13.70 -9.14 8.82
CA TYR A 80 -14.58 -8.51 7.83
C TYR A 80 -14.38 -9.04 6.40
N GLY A 81 -13.33 -9.83 6.16
CA GLY A 81 -12.96 -10.28 4.83
C GLY A 81 -12.01 -9.34 4.10
N GLU A 82 -11.51 -9.79 2.93
CA GLU A 82 -10.58 -8.99 2.10
C GLU A 82 -11.22 -7.70 1.56
N GLU A 83 -12.54 -7.63 1.53
CA GLU A 83 -13.31 -6.50 1.03
C GLU A 83 -13.12 -5.22 1.86
N ILE A 84 -12.67 -5.35 3.12
CA ILE A 84 -12.40 -4.19 3.98
C ILE A 84 -11.19 -3.39 3.54
N SER A 85 -10.27 -3.97 2.77
CA SER A 85 -9.06 -3.30 2.30
C SER A 85 -9.20 -2.84 0.85
N PHE A 86 -8.81 -1.58 0.58
CA PHE A 86 -8.63 -1.09 -0.79
C PHE A 86 -7.36 -1.61 -1.44
N ASN A 87 -6.42 -2.15 -0.65
CA ASN A 87 -5.20 -2.72 -1.18
C ASN A 87 -5.49 -4.09 -1.80
N PRO A 88 -5.11 -4.32 -3.06
CA PRO A 88 -5.29 -5.62 -3.68
C PRO A 88 -4.48 -6.68 -2.92
N PRO A 89 -5.01 -7.89 -2.75
CA PRO A 89 -4.31 -8.96 -2.09
C PRO A 89 -2.99 -9.27 -2.82
N LYS A 90 -1.88 -9.21 -2.10
CA LYS A 90 -0.53 -9.39 -2.65
C LYS A 90 -0.26 -10.80 -3.18
N ASN A 91 -1.10 -11.77 -2.83
CA ASN A 91 -0.90 -13.19 -3.12
C ASN A 91 -1.40 -13.65 -4.49
N HIS A 92 -2.06 -12.79 -5.26
CA HIS A 92 -2.54 -13.14 -6.60
C HIS A 92 -1.48 -12.87 -7.68
N ILE A 93 -0.30 -13.49 -7.55
CA ILE A 93 0.79 -13.42 -8.55
C ILE A 93 0.28 -13.82 -9.94
N ILE A 94 -0.65 -14.79 -10.02
CA ILE A 94 -1.27 -15.23 -11.27
C ILE A 94 -2.05 -14.10 -11.93
N LEU A 95 -2.81 -13.32 -11.16
CA LEU A 95 -3.61 -12.21 -11.68
C LEU A 95 -2.72 -11.09 -12.24
N TRP A 96 -1.62 -10.79 -11.54
CA TRP A 96 -0.66 -9.77 -11.99
C TRP A 96 0.28 -10.27 -13.09
N GLY A 97 0.55 -11.59 -13.14
CA GLY A 97 1.35 -12.22 -14.18
C GLY A 97 0.59 -12.52 -15.48
N ALA A 98 -0.73 -12.65 -15.43
CA ALA A 98 -1.56 -13.00 -16.59
C ALA A 98 -1.34 -12.10 -17.83
N PRO A 99 -1.33 -10.76 -17.71
CA PRO A 99 -1.11 -9.89 -18.88
C PRO A 99 0.28 -10.08 -19.49
N LEU A 100 1.31 -10.34 -18.68
CA LEU A 100 2.66 -10.60 -19.20
C LEU A 100 2.73 -11.93 -19.94
N ILE A 101 2.07 -12.96 -19.45
CA ILE A 101 2.01 -14.28 -20.11
C ILE A 101 1.33 -14.15 -21.47
N VAL A 102 0.21 -13.42 -21.54
CA VAL A 102 -0.50 -13.17 -22.80
C VAL A 102 0.38 -12.42 -23.79
N LEU A 103 1.09 -11.38 -23.35
CA LEU A 103 2.02 -10.64 -24.21
C LEU A 103 3.14 -11.51 -24.76
N ILE A 104 3.71 -12.40 -23.94
CA ILE A 104 4.77 -13.34 -24.36
C ILE A 104 4.21 -14.31 -25.43
N ILE A 105 3.00 -14.85 -25.23
CA ILE A 105 2.38 -15.76 -26.18
C ILE A 105 2.14 -15.05 -27.52
N ILE A 106 1.60 -13.83 -27.49
CA ILE A 106 1.36 -13.01 -28.70
C ILE A 106 2.70 -12.74 -29.41
N PHE A 107 3.74 -12.36 -28.66
CA PHE A 107 5.06 -12.09 -29.23
C PHE A 107 5.67 -13.30 -29.92
N ILE A 108 5.59 -14.48 -29.28
CA ILE A 108 6.06 -15.74 -29.88
C ILE A 108 5.27 -16.08 -31.15
N PHE A 109 3.96 -15.90 -31.13
CA PHE A 109 3.09 -16.16 -32.28
C PHE A 109 3.43 -15.26 -33.47
N ILE A 110 3.60 -13.96 -33.24
CA ILE A 110 3.98 -12.98 -34.25
C ILE A 110 5.36 -13.32 -34.84
N ARG A 111 6.33 -13.61 -33.97
CA ARG A 111 7.68 -13.97 -34.39
C ARG A 111 7.70 -15.23 -35.26
N ASN A 112 6.94 -16.25 -34.91
CA ASN A 112 6.81 -17.48 -35.70
C ASN A 112 6.14 -17.22 -37.06
N LYS A 113 5.10 -16.37 -37.11
CA LYS A 113 4.44 -15.99 -38.36
C LYS A 113 5.38 -15.22 -39.29
N ILE A 114 6.13 -14.24 -38.76
CA ILE A 114 7.08 -13.43 -39.55
C ILE A 114 8.28 -14.30 -40.02
N GLY A 115 8.76 -15.23 -39.18
CA GLY A 115 9.82 -16.16 -39.55
C GLY A 115 9.41 -17.13 -40.70
N PHE A 116 8.12 -17.49 -40.76
CA PHE A 116 7.59 -18.34 -41.81
C PHE A 116 7.50 -17.59 -43.16
N PHE A 117 7.10 -16.31 -43.13
CA PHE A 117 6.94 -15.48 -44.35
C PHE A 117 8.30 -15.09 -44.98
N LYS A 118 9.40 -15.16 -44.26
CA LYS A 118 10.74 -14.82 -44.75
C LYS A 118 11.47 -16.01 -45.38
N ARG A 119 10.86 -17.22 -45.39
CA ARG A 119 11.43 -18.45 -45.94
C ARG A 119 10.84 -18.85 -47.30
N GLU A 120 9.85 -18.09 -47.82
CA GLU A 120 9.40 -18.18 -49.22
C GLU A 120 10.06 -17.06 -50.02
#